data_62052771f800f9c5625ca2accf4eb149
#
_entry.id   62052771f800f9c5625ca2accf4eb149
#
_cell.length_a   1.000
_cell.length_b   1.000
_cell.length_c   1.000
_cell.angle_alpha   90.00
_cell.angle_beta   90.00
_cell.angle_gamma   90.00
#
_symmetry.space_group_name_H-M   'P 1'
#
loop_
_entity.id
_entity.type
_entity.pdbx_description
1 polymer ?
#
loop_
_entity_poly.entity_id
_entity_poly.type
_entity_poly.pdbx_seq_one_letter_code
_entity_poly.pdbx_strand_id
1 'polypeptide(L)'
;MRLLLTVALSLCIGTAVAADPAAAPAAPAFDAALARRTGADEHGMRRYVLVILKTGPTRVPDGAARNTMFAGHMANIQRLAKAGKLALAGPFMQDPAGWRGLFVFAVDDIEEAKALVATDPVIIQGEMVAEYHPWYGSAADMLVSEWHDRLVPPAKATP
;
A
#
# COMPACT_ATOMS: atom_id res chain seq x y z
N MET A 1 -10.06 -34.13 -81.41
CA MET A 1 -8.80 -33.68 -80.79
C MET A 1 -9.15 -33.13 -79.41
N ARG A 2 -9.02 -33.97 -78.33
CA ARG A 2 -9.41 -33.62 -76.94
C ARG A 2 -8.18 -33.20 -76.23
N LEU A 3 -8.15 -31.96 -75.75
CA LEU A 3 -7.06 -31.36 -74.96
C LEU A 3 -7.32 -31.67 -73.45
N LEU A 4 -6.48 -32.47 -72.88
CA LEU A 4 -6.47 -32.76 -71.41
C LEU A 4 -5.68 -31.70 -70.69
N LEU A 5 -6.37 -30.92 -69.86
CA LEU A 5 -5.77 -29.91 -68.99
C LEU A 5 -5.46 -30.55 -67.62
N THR A 6 -4.20 -30.83 -67.36
CA THR A 6 -3.72 -31.31 -66.03
C THR A 6 -3.50 -30.13 -65.12
N VAL A 7 -4.33 -30.03 -64.05
CA VAL A 7 -4.15 -29.08 -62.92
C VAL A 7 -3.24 -29.71 -61.93
N ALA A 8 -2.05 -29.15 -61.73
CA ALA A 8 -1.14 -29.51 -60.65
C ALA A 8 -1.54 -28.78 -59.36
N LEU A 9 -1.97 -29.55 -58.35
CA LEU A 9 -2.29 -29.05 -57.00
C LEU A 9 -1.00 -29.01 -56.17
N SER A 10 -0.41 -27.81 -55.99
CA SER A 10 0.75 -27.62 -55.09
C SER A 10 0.29 -27.59 -53.65
N LEU A 11 0.66 -28.62 -52.89
CA LEU A 11 0.42 -28.72 -51.44
C LEU A 11 1.53 -27.97 -50.71
N CYS A 12 1.26 -26.73 -50.23
CA CYS A 12 2.16 -26.01 -49.34
C CYS A 12 2.04 -26.59 -47.92
N ILE A 13 3.00 -27.41 -47.52
CA ILE A 13 3.15 -27.84 -46.10
C ILE A 13 3.78 -26.69 -45.32
N GLY A 14 2.92 -25.92 -44.66
CA GLY A 14 3.36 -24.92 -43.69
C GLY A 14 3.88 -25.61 -42.43
N THR A 15 5.18 -25.55 -42.17
CA THR A 15 5.75 -25.94 -40.87
C THR A 15 5.32 -24.92 -39.82
N ALA A 16 4.39 -25.28 -38.93
CA ALA A 16 4.08 -24.52 -37.75
C ALA A 16 5.29 -24.59 -36.80
N VAL A 17 6.03 -23.49 -36.68
CA VAL A 17 7.02 -23.31 -35.62
C VAL A 17 6.22 -23.19 -34.33
N ALA A 18 6.23 -24.24 -33.52
CA ALA A 18 5.73 -24.17 -32.15
C ALA A 18 6.59 -23.15 -31.39
N ALA A 19 5.98 -22.05 -30.96
CA ALA A 19 6.64 -21.10 -30.07
C ALA A 19 6.93 -21.84 -28.75
N ASP A 20 8.20 -21.88 -28.36
CA ASP A 20 8.65 -22.42 -27.08
C ASP A 20 7.90 -21.65 -25.97
N PRO A 21 7.19 -22.31 -25.02
CA PRO A 21 6.54 -21.60 -23.95
C PRO A 21 7.61 -20.85 -23.17
N ALA A 22 7.56 -19.51 -23.20
CA ALA A 22 8.50 -18.65 -22.50
C ALA A 22 8.67 -19.16 -21.07
N ALA A 23 9.91 -19.55 -20.72
CA ALA A 23 10.23 -20.05 -19.38
C ALA A 23 9.71 -19.04 -18.36
N ALA A 24 8.93 -19.53 -17.36
CA ALA A 24 8.44 -18.68 -16.28
C ALA A 24 9.64 -17.97 -15.64
N PRO A 25 9.52 -16.65 -15.31
CA PRO A 25 10.62 -15.94 -14.68
C PRO A 25 11.05 -16.66 -13.42
N ALA A 26 12.38 -16.84 -13.25
CA ALA A 26 12.93 -17.47 -12.05
C ALA A 26 12.43 -16.74 -10.80
N ALA A 27 12.05 -17.49 -9.77
CA ALA A 27 11.65 -16.90 -8.49
C ALA A 27 12.77 -15.96 -7.98
N PRO A 28 12.43 -14.78 -7.42
CA PRO A 28 13.42 -13.87 -6.90
C PRO A 28 14.26 -14.54 -5.81
N ALA A 29 15.57 -14.31 -5.84
CA ALA A 29 16.47 -14.82 -4.81
C ALA A 29 16.19 -14.14 -3.46
N PHE A 30 16.37 -14.88 -2.36
CA PHE A 30 16.25 -14.33 -1.01
C PHE A 30 17.26 -13.21 -0.75
N ASP A 31 16.79 -12.06 -0.25
CA ASP A 31 17.61 -10.91 0.13
C ASP A 31 17.61 -10.75 1.67
N ALA A 32 18.67 -11.24 2.29
CA ALA A 32 18.84 -11.18 3.74
C ALA A 32 18.99 -9.75 4.29
N ALA A 33 19.48 -8.79 3.51
CA ALA A 33 19.60 -7.41 3.93
C ALA A 33 18.23 -6.72 3.95
N LEU A 34 17.43 -6.98 2.93
CA LEU A 34 16.05 -6.52 2.85
C LEU A 34 15.20 -7.11 3.97
N ALA A 35 15.28 -8.42 4.22
CA ALA A 35 14.56 -9.08 5.29
C ALA A 35 14.87 -8.45 6.67
N ARG A 36 16.16 -8.20 6.98
CA ARG A 36 16.55 -7.51 8.21
C ARG A 36 16.02 -6.08 8.26
N ARG A 37 16.10 -5.33 7.18
CA ARG A 37 15.65 -3.92 7.11
C ARG A 37 14.15 -3.81 7.35
N THR A 38 13.36 -4.75 6.85
CA THR A 38 11.91 -4.75 6.99
C THR A 38 11.42 -5.44 8.27
N GLY A 39 12.31 -6.13 9.00
CA GLY A 39 11.96 -6.92 10.18
C GLY A 39 11.18 -8.18 9.84
N ALA A 40 11.46 -8.77 8.65
CA ALA A 40 10.85 -10.01 8.21
C ALA A 40 11.32 -11.20 9.02
N ASP A 41 10.40 -12.09 9.36
CA ASP A 41 10.68 -13.43 9.88
C ASP A 41 10.98 -14.42 8.74
N GLU A 42 11.05 -15.72 9.06
CA GLU A 42 11.34 -16.81 8.11
C GLU A 42 10.29 -16.98 6.99
N HIS A 43 9.11 -16.40 7.18
CA HIS A 43 8.02 -16.39 6.19
C HIS A 43 7.93 -15.09 5.39
N GLY A 44 8.84 -14.14 5.60
CA GLY A 44 8.78 -12.80 5.00
C GLY A 44 7.70 -11.90 5.61
N MET A 45 7.23 -12.26 6.80
CA MET A 45 6.13 -11.60 7.51
C MET A 45 6.65 -10.86 8.75
N ARG A 46 5.80 -10.02 9.33
CA ARG A 46 6.03 -9.41 10.64
C ARG A 46 4.72 -9.08 11.36
N ARG A 47 4.81 -8.78 12.63
CA ARG A 47 3.69 -8.26 13.41
C ARG A 47 3.51 -6.77 13.17
N TYR A 48 2.25 -6.36 13.20
CA TYR A 48 1.77 -4.99 13.12
C TYR A 48 0.57 -4.79 14.04
N VAL A 49 0.20 -3.55 14.25
CA VAL A 49 -1.13 -3.18 14.77
C VAL A 49 -1.85 -2.39 13.68
N LEU A 50 -2.94 -2.97 13.17
CA LEU A 50 -3.85 -2.31 12.24
C LEU A 50 -4.81 -1.46 13.05
N VAL A 51 -4.96 -0.19 12.66
CA VAL A 51 -5.82 0.78 13.36
C VAL A 51 -6.84 1.35 12.39
N ILE A 52 -8.12 1.17 12.71
CA ILE A 52 -9.22 1.80 11.97
C ILE A 52 -9.58 3.11 12.68
N LEU A 53 -9.43 4.22 11.98
CA LEU A 53 -9.94 5.51 12.42
C LEU A 53 -11.41 5.62 12.03
N LYS A 54 -12.27 5.91 13.00
CA LYS A 54 -13.73 6.04 12.83
C LYS A 54 -14.16 7.46 13.16
N THR A 55 -15.32 7.87 12.67
CA THR A 55 -15.91 9.15 13.03
C THR A 55 -16.07 9.24 14.55
N GLY A 56 -15.50 10.29 15.14
CA GLY A 56 -15.53 10.55 16.57
C GLY A 56 -16.78 11.29 17.04
N PRO A 57 -16.92 11.49 18.34
CA PRO A 57 -18.09 12.17 18.94
C PRO A 57 -18.09 13.69 18.70
N THR A 58 -16.95 14.27 18.39
CA THR A 58 -16.80 15.73 18.25
C THR A 58 -16.43 16.08 16.82
N ARG A 59 -17.35 16.76 16.10
CA ARG A 59 -17.01 17.35 14.81
C ARG A 59 -16.41 18.74 15.02
N VAL A 60 -15.18 18.94 14.60
CA VAL A 60 -14.58 20.27 14.52
C VAL A 60 -15.24 21.05 13.36
N PRO A 61 -15.80 22.23 13.59
CA PRO A 61 -16.47 23.02 12.54
C PRO A 61 -15.54 23.34 11.38
N ASP A 62 -16.11 23.43 10.17
CA ASP A 62 -15.34 23.80 8.98
C ASP A 62 -14.74 25.19 9.13
N GLY A 63 -13.49 25.37 8.67
CA GLY A 63 -12.75 26.63 8.80
C GLY A 63 -11.30 26.43 9.22
N ALA A 64 -10.66 27.50 9.66
CA ALA A 64 -9.22 27.53 9.93
C ALA A 64 -8.78 26.50 10.99
N ALA A 65 -9.55 26.33 12.06
CA ALA A 65 -9.22 25.37 13.13
C ALA A 65 -9.21 23.92 12.60
N ARG A 66 -10.21 23.56 11.78
CA ARG A 66 -10.29 22.25 11.15
C ARG A 66 -9.12 22.02 10.17
N ASN A 67 -8.80 23.02 9.36
CA ASN A 67 -7.68 22.94 8.42
C ASN A 67 -6.35 22.75 9.16
N THR A 68 -6.15 23.47 10.27
CA THR A 68 -4.95 23.31 11.14
C THR A 68 -4.89 21.92 11.74
N MET A 69 -6.00 21.39 12.25
CA MET A 69 -6.08 20.04 12.79
C MET A 69 -5.67 18.98 11.75
N PHE A 70 -6.23 19.03 10.53
CA PHE A 70 -5.89 18.08 9.47
C PHE A 70 -4.47 18.28 8.93
N ALA A 71 -3.95 19.50 8.88
CA ALA A 71 -2.53 19.72 8.56
C ALA A 71 -1.62 19.06 9.61
N GLY A 72 -1.96 19.17 10.89
CA GLY A 72 -1.26 18.47 11.98
C GLY A 72 -1.37 16.95 11.88
N HIS A 73 -2.53 16.42 11.50
CA HIS A 73 -2.74 15.01 11.23
C HIS A 73 -1.80 14.50 10.12
N MET A 74 -1.73 15.19 8.99
CA MET A 74 -0.83 14.82 7.89
C MET A 74 0.64 14.90 8.29
N ALA A 75 1.03 15.93 9.05
CA ALA A 75 2.39 16.07 9.58
C ALA A 75 2.73 14.92 10.56
N ASN A 76 1.78 14.48 11.37
CA ASN A 76 1.96 13.34 12.29
C ASN A 76 2.15 12.03 11.53
N ILE A 77 1.37 11.77 10.47
CA ILE A 77 1.54 10.61 9.57
C ILE A 77 2.96 10.58 9.01
N GLN A 78 3.43 11.71 8.44
CA GLN A 78 4.76 11.80 7.84
C GLN A 78 5.86 11.58 8.89
N ARG A 79 5.71 12.14 10.09
CA ARG A 79 6.65 11.96 11.20
C ARG A 79 6.76 10.49 11.60
N LEU A 80 5.62 9.80 11.75
CA LEU A 80 5.57 8.39 12.16
C LEU A 80 6.10 7.45 11.07
N ALA A 81 5.80 7.73 9.80
CA ALA A 81 6.36 7.00 8.65
C ALA A 81 7.89 7.15 8.58
N LYS A 82 8.41 8.39 8.71
CA LYS A 82 9.86 8.66 8.74
C LYS A 82 10.56 8.00 9.92
N ALA A 83 9.89 7.86 11.05
CA ALA A 83 10.41 7.15 12.22
C ALA A 83 10.35 5.62 12.08
N GLY A 84 9.84 5.07 10.96
CA GLY A 84 9.66 3.64 10.74
C GLY A 84 8.59 3.00 11.62
N LYS A 85 7.72 3.81 12.23
CA LYS A 85 6.63 3.35 13.11
C LYS A 85 5.32 3.13 12.36
N LEU A 86 5.13 3.75 11.21
CA LEU A 86 3.94 3.66 10.37
C LEU A 86 4.32 3.12 9.00
N ALA A 87 3.88 1.91 8.68
CA ALA A 87 4.15 1.26 7.40
C ALA A 87 3.22 1.77 6.30
N LEU A 88 1.94 1.99 6.63
CA LEU A 88 0.89 2.37 5.70
C LEU A 88 -0.13 3.29 6.38
N ALA A 89 -0.62 4.29 5.65
CA ALA A 89 -1.74 5.13 6.03
C ALA A 89 -2.58 5.50 4.80
N GLY A 90 -3.88 5.64 4.99
CA GLY A 90 -4.76 6.08 3.91
C GLY A 90 -6.20 6.31 4.37
N PRO A 91 -6.96 7.18 3.67
CA PRO A 91 -8.36 7.40 3.96
C PRO A 91 -9.25 6.31 3.36
N PHE A 92 -10.35 5.99 4.03
CA PHE A 92 -11.47 5.31 3.39
C PHE A 92 -12.30 6.30 2.58
N MET A 93 -12.78 5.86 1.41
CA MET A 93 -13.64 6.65 0.54
C MET A 93 -15.10 6.30 0.83
N GLN A 94 -15.86 7.26 1.45
CA GLN A 94 -17.30 7.17 1.69
C GLN A 94 -17.77 5.82 2.29
N ASP A 95 -17.28 5.47 3.47
CA ASP A 95 -17.64 4.25 4.14
C ASP A 95 -18.93 4.40 4.96
N PRO A 96 -19.99 3.56 4.76
CA PRO A 96 -21.26 3.66 5.48
C PRO A 96 -21.15 3.30 6.97
N ALA A 97 -20.13 2.56 7.41
CA ALA A 97 -19.87 2.25 8.81
C ALA A 97 -19.13 3.38 9.55
N GLY A 98 -18.87 4.50 8.85
CA GLY A 98 -18.19 5.66 9.42
C GLY A 98 -16.68 5.49 9.57
N TRP A 99 -16.08 4.56 8.82
CA TRP A 99 -14.63 4.42 8.75
C TRP A 99 -14.03 5.59 7.99
N ARG A 100 -13.00 6.20 8.58
CA ARG A 100 -12.38 7.43 8.08
C ARG A 100 -10.99 7.19 7.52
N GLY A 101 -10.22 6.30 8.14
CA GLY A 101 -8.85 6.03 7.74
C GLY A 101 -8.32 4.73 8.31
N LEU A 102 -7.24 4.27 7.70
CA LEU A 102 -6.47 3.10 8.10
C LEU A 102 -5.05 3.50 8.41
N PHE A 103 -4.52 2.99 9.53
CA PHE A 103 -3.09 2.96 9.82
C PHE A 103 -2.62 1.52 10.01
N VAL A 104 -1.41 1.21 9.53
CA VAL A 104 -0.70 -0.03 9.84
C VAL A 104 0.59 0.35 10.56
N PHE A 105 0.59 0.19 11.89
CA PHE A 105 1.75 0.49 12.73
C PHE A 105 2.71 -0.70 12.78
N ALA A 106 3.98 -0.43 12.55
CA ALA A 106 5.08 -1.38 12.62
C ALA A 106 5.55 -1.59 14.08
N VAL A 107 4.62 -1.97 14.94
CA VAL A 107 4.82 -2.25 16.35
C VAL A 107 4.15 -3.58 16.71
N ASP A 108 4.63 -4.25 17.75
CA ASP A 108 4.13 -5.56 18.17
C ASP A 108 3.04 -5.46 19.25
N ASP A 109 2.95 -4.30 19.91
CA ASP A 109 2.11 -4.08 21.06
C ASP A 109 1.02 -3.03 20.78
N ILE A 110 -0.21 -3.35 21.18
CA ILE A 110 -1.36 -2.44 21.08
C ILE A 110 -1.17 -1.18 21.93
N GLU A 111 -0.55 -1.27 23.09
CA GLU A 111 -0.34 -0.10 23.97
C GLU A 111 0.66 0.87 23.34
N GLU A 112 1.69 0.39 22.66
CA GLU A 112 2.59 1.24 21.87
C GLU A 112 1.80 1.93 20.73
N ALA A 113 0.97 1.18 20.01
CA ALA A 113 0.12 1.76 18.95
C ALA A 113 -0.83 2.84 19.50
N LYS A 114 -1.47 2.61 20.65
CA LYS A 114 -2.31 3.61 21.32
C LYS A 114 -1.53 4.88 21.67
N ALA A 115 -0.32 4.75 22.20
CA ALA A 115 0.53 5.89 22.52
C ALA A 115 0.89 6.71 21.27
N LEU A 116 1.15 6.05 20.13
CA LEU A 116 1.42 6.72 18.85
C LEU A 116 0.18 7.43 18.32
N VAL A 117 -0.98 6.77 18.33
CA VAL A 117 -2.26 7.33 17.88
C VAL A 117 -2.69 8.52 18.73
N ALA A 118 -2.45 8.49 20.05
CA ALA A 118 -2.78 9.59 20.96
C ALA A 118 -2.03 10.89 20.66
N THR A 119 -0.99 10.86 19.83
CA THR A 119 -0.28 12.06 19.37
C THR A 119 -0.98 12.77 18.20
N ASP A 120 -2.04 12.17 17.65
CA ASP A 120 -2.69 12.69 16.46
C ASP A 120 -3.74 13.78 16.81
N PRO A 121 -3.67 14.97 16.18
CA PRO A 121 -4.64 16.05 16.44
C PRO A 121 -6.10 15.66 16.22
N VAL A 122 -6.42 14.78 15.27
CA VAL A 122 -7.81 14.33 15.03
C VAL A 122 -8.34 13.45 16.17
N ILE A 123 -7.46 12.76 16.87
CA ILE A 123 -7.79 11.97 18.08
C ILE A 123 -7.87 12.89 19.30
N ILE A 124 -6.89 13.77 19.49
CA ILE A 124 -6.84 14.73 20.61
C ILE A 124 -8.11 15.58 20.64
N GLN A 125 -8.62 16.01 19.49
CA GLN A 125 -9.82 16.84 19.37
C GLN A 125 -11.12 16.04 19.32
N GLY A 126 -11.08 14.71 19.34
CA GLY A 126 -12.26 13.86 19.29
C GLY A 126 -12.96 13.81 17.93
N GLU A 127 -12.36 14.35 16.86
CA GLU A 127 -12.90 14.27 15.50
C GLU A 127 -12.94 12.82 15.00
N MET A 128 -11.96 12.01 15.45
CA MET A 128 -11.90 10.58 15.20
C MET A 128 -11.62 9.80 16.47
N VAL A 129 -12.04 8.54 16.46
CA VAL A 129 -11.70 7.52 17.46
C VAL A 129 -11.00 6.37 16.77
N ALA A 130 -10.24 5.57 17.50
CA ALA A 130 -9.43 4.49 16.95
C ALA A 130 -9.85 3.12 17.47
N GLU A 131 -9.86 2.13 16.59
CA GLU A 131 -10.06 0.72 16.89
C GLU A 131 -8.77 -0.04 16.50
N TYR A 132 -8.30 -0.98 17.35
CA TYR A 132 -6.98 -1.58 17.24
C TYR A 132 -7.06 -3.10 17.06
N HIS A 133 -6.32 -3.63 16.08
CA HIS A 133 -6.29 -5.05 15.75
C HIS A 133 -4.84 -5.52 15.60
N PRO A 134 -4.39 -6.53 16.38
CA PRO A 134 -3.13 -7.21 16.06
C PRO A 134 -3.23 -7.81 14.66
N TRP A 135 -2.20 -7.60 13.86
CA TRP A 135 -2.17 -8.09 12.49
C TRP A 135 -0.80 -8.67 12.15
N TYR A 136 -0.79 -9.78 11.43
CA TYR A 136 0.41 -10.42 10.94
C TYR A 136 0.39 -10.34 9.42
N GLY A 137 1.27 -9.52 8.84
CA GLY A 137 1.27 -9.16 7.44
C GLY A 137 2.65 -9.23 6.81
N SER A 138 2.71 -9.01 5.49
CA SER A 138 3.98 -8.98 4.77
C SER A 138 4.91 -7.91 5.33
N ALA A 139 6.18 -8.27 5.59
CA ALA A 139 7.19 -7.30 5.98
C ALA A 139 7.50 -6.30 4.84
N ALA A 140 7.13 -6.62 3.60
CA ALA A 140 7.28 -5.72 2.45
C ALA A 140 6.43 -4.45 2.57
N ASP A 141 5.38 -4.42 3.43
CA ASP A 141 4.58 -3.22 3.68
C ASP A 141 5.43 -2.07 4.26
N MET A 142 6.57 -2.38 4.89
CA MET A 142 7.54 -1.38 5.33
C MET A 142 8.18 -0.58 4.19
N LEU A 143 8.06 -1.05 2.96
CA LEU A 143 8.61 -0.38 1.78
C LEU A 143 7.63 0.61 1.15
N VAL A 144 6.36 0.61 1.57
CA VAL A 144 5.30 1.43 0.96
C VAL A 144 5.66 2.91 0.97
N SER A 145 6.14 3.46 2.09
CA SER A 145 6.50 4.88 2.19
C SER A 145 7.64 5.25 1.22
N GLU A 146 8.69 4.42 1.11
CA GLU A 146 9.81 4.64 0.19
C GLU A 146 9.35 4.67 -1.27
N TRP A 147 8.44 3.77 -1.66
CA TRP A 147 7.91 3.73 -3.01
C TRP A 147 6.90 4.84 -3.26
N HIS A 148 6.09 5.18 -2.26
CA HIS A 148 5.12 6.27 -2.36
C HIS A 148 5.80 7.59 -2.72
N ASP A 149 6.90 7.95 -2.06
CA ASP A 149 7.64 9.19 -2.33
C ASP A 149 8.12 9.28 -3.79
N ARG A 150 8.37 8.14 -4.45
CA ARG A 150 8.75 8.07 -5.86
C ARG A 150 7.57 8.22 -6.83
N LEU A 151 6.34 8.07 -6.34
CA LEU A 151 5.10 8.20 -7.13
C LEU A 151 4.52 9.62 -7.06
N VAL A 152 4.98 10.43 -6.12
CA VAL A 152 4.55 11.83 -5.99
C VAL A 152 5.32 12.69 -7.00
N PRO A 153 4.62 13.31 -7.99
CA PRO A 153 5.31 14.20 -8.92
C PRO A 153 5.86 15.43 -8.18
N PRO A 154 7.00 16.00 -8.65
CA PRO A 154 7.52 17.22 -8.05
C PRO A 154 6.48 18.34 -8.13
N ALA A 155 6.42 19.16 -7.07
CA ALA A 155 5.53 20.32 -7.05
C ALA A 155 5.78 21.17 -8.31
N LYS A 156 4.70 21.50 -9.05
CA LYS A 156 4.83 22.40 -10.18
C LYS A 156 5.43 23.72 -9.68
N ALA A 157 6.54 24.15 -10.28
CA ALA A 157 7.06 25.49 -10.03
C ALA A 157 5.94 26.48 -10.31
N THR A 158 5.54 27.24 -9.31
CA THR A 158 4.58 28.35 -9.51
C THR A 158 5.31 29.39 -10.35
N PRO A 159 4.72 29.85 -11.46
CA PRO A 159 5.31 30.86 -12.34
C PRO A 159 5.49 32.20 -11.63
#